data_1172ecc147de66a1e7d0f5999191c8aa
#
_entry.id   1172ecc147de66a1e7d0f5999191c8aa
#
_cell.length_a   1.000
_cell.length_b   1.000
_cell.length_c   1.000
_cell.angle_alpha   90.00
_cell.angle_beta   90.00
_cell.angle_gamma   90.00
#
_symmetry.space_group_name_H-M   'P 1'
#
loop_
_entity.id
_entity.type
_entity.pdbx_description
1 polymer ?
#
loop_
_entity_poly.entity_id
_entity_poly.type
_entity_poly.pdbx_seq_one_letter_code
_entity_poly.pdbx_strand_id
1 'polypeptide(L)'
;MAVAFTFPGQGSQAVGMGKDLADAFPEARRVFEEIDEALGEKLSKLIWEGPEETLTLTANAQPALMAVSLAALRALEARGFSLRDKVSYVAGHSLGEYSALAASGFVSVADAARLLRTRGNAMQAAVPPGEGAMAAIIGLEQADVEAACAEAAQGSANGAVCQVANDNGGGQLVISGAKSAVELAAKLCTEKGAKRALMLQVSAPFHSALMAPAAEIMREALAGVAKKAPVIPVVSNISVTPTSDPDEIARRLVQQVTGRVRWRETVEWFGQNGVSTLYEVGAGKVLSGLARRINRDIATGAVGTAAEVEAALAALG
;
A
#
# COMPACT_ATOMS: atom_id res chain seq x y z
N MET A 1 -2.43 17.78 -19.34
CA MET A 1 -1.46 16.94 -18.58
C MET A 1 -2.27 16.05 -17.65
N ALA A 2 -2.00 14.74 -17.68
CA ALA A 2 -2.76 13.81 -16.85
C ALA A 2 -2.20 13.78 -15.42
N VAL A 3 -3.10 13.69 -14.43
CA VAL A 3 -2.78 13.57 -13.01
C VAL A 3 -3.18 12.18 -12.54
N ALA A 4 -2.36 11.55 -11.71
CA ALA A 4 -2.77 10.35 -11.00
C ALA A 4 -2.61 10.52 -9.48
N PHE A 5 -3.52 9.90 -8.73
CA PHE A 5 -3.44 9.86 -7.28
C PHE A 5 -2.87 8.52 -6.82
N THR A 6 -1.94 8.58 -5.89
CA THR A 6 -1.32 7.41 -5.29
C THR A 6 -1.59 7.36 -3.79
N PHE A 7 -1.78 6.16 -3.25
CA PHE A 7 -2.17 5.96 -1.86
C PHE A 7 -1.10 5.15 -1.13
N PRO A 8 -0.58 5.65 0.00
CA PRO A 8 0.55 5.05 0.70
C PRO A 8 0.23 3.66 1.27
N GLY A 9 1.28 2.86 1.41
CA GLY A 9 1.29 1.58 2.08
C GLY A 9 1.84 1.63 3.49
N GLN A 10 1.99 0.45 4.10
CA GLN A 10 2.57 0.29 5.43
C GLN A 10 4.01 0.83 5.48
N GLY A 11 4.37 1.47 6.60
CA GLY A 11 5.62 2.19 6.79
C GLY A 11 5.47 3.71 6.73
N SER A 12 4.28 4.21 6.35
CA SER A 12 3.95 5.64 6.36
C SER A 12 3.17 6.07 7.62
N GLN A 13 2.77 5.12 8.48
CA GLN A 13 2.01 5.41 9.69
C GLN A 13 2.87 6.14 10.73
N ALA A 14 2.23 7.07 11.41
CA ALA A 14 2.78 7.77 12.57
C ALA A 14 1.65 8.17 13.52
N VAL A 15 1.92 8.17 14.81
CA VAL A 15 0.96 8.69 15.80
C VAL A 15 0.71 10.17 15.53
N GLY A 16 -0.57 10.56 15.54
CA GLY A 16 -1.03 11.92 15.22
C GLY A 16 -1.36 12.17 13.75
N MET A 17 -1.11 11.22 12.83
CA MET A 17 -1.41 11.39 11.41
C MET A 17 -2.89 11.69 11.18
N GLY A 18 -3.19 12.64 10.27
CA GLY A 18 -4.54 13.02 9.88
C GLY A 18 -5.36 13.75 10.95
N LYS A 19 -4.80 14.02 12.14
CA LYS A 19 -5.50 14.76 13.19
C LYS A 19 -5.81 16.20 12.76
N ASP A 20 -4.85 16.85 12.15
CA ASP A 20 -4.99 18.20 11.61
C ASP A 20 -6.05 18.28 10.50
N LEU A 21 -6.15 17.25 9.65
CA LEU A 21 -7.24 17.12 8.67
C LEU A 21 -8.61 17.04 9.37
N ALA A 22 -8.73 16.17 10.39
CA ALA A 22 -9.98 16.02 11.14
C ALA A 22 -10.35 17.29 11.93
N ASP A 23 -9.38 18.06 12.39
CA ASP A 23 -9.60 19.30 13.11
C ASP A 23 -9.97 20.46 12.16
N ALA A 24 -9.44 20.48 10.94
CA ALA A 24 -9.67 21.54 9.94
C ALA A 24 -10.92 21.29 9.07
N PHE A 25 -11.28 20.04 8.79
CA PHE A 25 -12.35 19.67 7.86
C PHE A 25 -13.35 18.72 8.50
N PRO A 26 -14.62 19.13 8.71
CA PRO A 26 -15.65 18.23 9.24
C PRO A 26 -15.86 16.97 8.39
N GLU A 27 -15.69 17.06 7.06
CA GLU A 27 -15.80 15.94 6.14
C GLU A 27 -14.68 14.90 6.35
N ALA A 28 -13.47 15.35 6.63
CA ALA A 28 -12.36 14.49 7.00
C ALA A 28 -12.60 13.79 8.35
N ARG A 29 -13.11 14.51 9.33
CA ARG A 29 -13.49 13.95 10.65
C ARG A 29 -14.51 12.82 10.52
N ARG A 30 -15.54 13.00 9.69
CA ARG A 30 -16.57 11.97 9.45
C ARG A 30 -16.00 10.67 8.92
N VAL A 31 -14.89 10.70 8.16
CA VAL A 31 -14.24 9.47 7.70
C VAL A 31 -13.70 8.65 8.87
N PHE A 32 -13.07 9.29 9.85
CA PHE A 32 -12.58 8.60 11.04
C PHE A 32 -13.74 8.05 11.90
N GLU A 33 -14.83 8.81 12.03
CA GLU A 33 -16.03 8.40 12.75
C GLU A 33 -16.71 7.20 12.07
N GLU A 34 -16.86 7.21 10.74
CA GLU A 34 -17.41 6.10 9.96
C GLU A 34 -16.57 4.82 10.09
N ILE A 35 -15.24 4.95 10.09
CA ILE A 35 -14.33 3.81 10.25
C ILE A 35 -14.39 3.27 11.69
N ASP A 36 -14.43 4.13 12.70
CA ASP A 36 -14.61 3.72 14.10
C ASP A 36 -15.92 2.92 14.26
N GLU A 37 -17.03 3.42 13.69
CA GLU A 37 -18.33 2.74 13.73
C GLU A 37 -18.28 1.40 12.98
N ALA A 38 -17.69 1.39 11.76
CA ALA A 38 -17.58 0.18 10.94
C ALA A 38 -16.80 -0.94 11.60
N LEU A 39 -15.77 -0.59 12.38
CA LEU A 39 -14.92 -1.54 13.10
C LEU A 39 -15.41 -1.86 14.51
N GLY A 40 -16.36 -1.07 15.05
CA GLY A 40 -16.85 -1.20 16.42
C GLY A 40 -15.79 -0.86 17.48
N GLU A 41 -14.79 -0.03 17.13
CA GLU A 41 -13.67 0.36 17.99
C GLU A 41 -13.23 1.80 17.72
N LYS A 42 -12.47 2.40 18.63
CA LYS A 42 -11.92 3.75 18.47
C LYS A 42 -10.53 3.72 17.81
N LEU A 43 -10.49 3.32 16.53
CA LEU A 43 -9.25 3.34 15.75
C LEU A 43 -8.69 4.75 15.63
N SER A 44 -9.55 5.78 15.49
CA SER A 44 -9.15 7.18 15.46
C SER A 44 -8.33 7.59 16.69
N LYS A 45 -8.71 7.11 17.88
CA LYS A 45 -7.96 7.36 19.12
C LYS A 45 -6.56 6.74 19.05
N LEU A 46 -6.46 5.49 18.57
CA LEU A 46 -5.17 4.82 18.40
C LEU A 46 -4.28 5.58 17.39
N ILE A 47 -4.87 6.06 16.29
CA ILE A 47 -4.15 6.84 15.27
C ILE A 47 -3.57 8.13 15.88
N TRP A 48 -4.34 8.85 16.69
CA TRP A 48 -3.95 10.17 17.19
C TRP A 48 -3.15 10.16 18.49
N GLU A 49 -3.37 9.17 19.35
CA GLU A 49 -2.79 9.13 20.69
C GLU A 49 -1.82 7.95 20.89
N GLY A 50 -1.80 6.99 19.97
CA GLY A 50 -0.96 5.79 20.07
C GLY A 50 -1.48 4.76 21.08
N PRO A 51 -0.62 3.86 21.55
CA PRO A 51 0.85 3.85 21.37
C PRO A 51 1.30 3.40 19.97
N GLU A 52 2.49 3.81 19.55
CA GLU A 52 3.05 3.58 18.22
C GLU A 52 3.21 2.08 17.90
N GLU A 53 3.65 1.29 18.85
CA GLU A 53 3.81 -0.16 18.68
C GLU A 53 2.48 -0.84 18.37
N THR A 54 1.36 -0.38 18.95
CA THR A 54 0.02 -0.90 18.65
C THR A 54 -0.46 -0.43 17.29
N LEU A 55 -0.23 0.83 16.93
CA LEU A 55 -0.59 1.37 15.61
C LEU A 55 0.17 0.66 14.48
N THR A 56 1.42 0.26 14.71
CA THR A 56 2.28 -0.39 13.71
C THR A 56 1.88 -1.84 13.42
N LEU A 57 1.11 -2.50 14.30
CA LEU A 57 0.55 -3.82 14.00
C LEU A 57 -0.26 -3.75 12.71
N THR A 58 0.00 -4.69 11.79
CA THR A 58 -0.59 -4.62 10.43
C THR A 58 -2.12 -4.58 10.43
N ALA A 59 -2.76 -5.23 11.40
CA ALA A 59 -4.21 -5.19 11.59
C ALA A 59 -4.75 -3.77 11.86
N ASN A 60 -3.96 -2.92 12.51
CA ASN A 60 -4.29 -1.53 12.81
C ASN A 60 -3.77 -0.55 11.75
N ALA A 61 -2.52 -0.74 11.31
CA ALA A 61 -1.88 0.15 10.36
C ALA A 61 -2.64 0.22 9.02
N GLN A 62 -3.18 -0.90 8.54
CA GLN A 62 -3.87 -0.94 7.25
C GLN A 62 -5.13 -0.04 7.22
N PRO A 63 -6.14 -0.24 8.09
CA PRO A 63 -7.30 0.66 8.09
C PRO A 63 -6.95 2.07 8.55
N ALA A 64 -5.93 2.27 9.39
CA ALA A 64 -5.49 3.59 9.84
C ALA A 64 -4.92 4.45 8.69
N LEU A 65 -4.06 3.88 7.84
CA LEU A 65 -3.52 4.56 6.67
C LEU A 65 -4.61 4.89 5.64
N MET A 66 -5.55 3.97 5.43
CA MET A 66 -6.71 4.24 4.58
C MET A 66 -7.56 5.38 5.14
N ALA A 67 -7.77 5.43 6.46
CA ALA A 67 -8.54 6.51 7.10
C ALA A 67 -7.95 7.89 6.78
N VAL A 68 -6.63 8.06 6.92
CA VAL A 68 -5.96 9.33 6.58
C VAL A 68 -6.06 9.64 5.09
N SER A 69 -5.88 8.64 4.23
CA SER A 69 -5.99 8.80 2.78
C SER A 69 -7.38 9.28 2.35
N LEU A 70 -8.42 8.65 2.87
CA LEU A 70 -9.79 9.04 2.53
C LEU A 70 -10.19 10.36 3.19
N ALA A 71 -9.71 10.66 4.41
CA ALA A 71 -9.90 11.94 5.06
C ALA A 71 -9.29 13.09 4.23
N ALA A 72 -8.09 12.92 3.71
CA ALA A 72 -7.43 13.88 2.82
C ALA A 72 -8.22 14.10 1.52
N LEU A 73 -8.72 13.02 0.91
CA LEU A 73 -9.58 13.12 -0.27
C LEU A 73 -10.89 13.86 0.03
N ARG A 74 -11.56 13.54 1.14
CA ARG A 74 -12.82 14.23 1.53
C ARG A 74 -12.60 15.71 1.82
N ALA A 75 -11.43 16.08 2.37
CA ALA A 75 -11.06 17.47 2.54
C ALA A 75 -10.91 18.21 1.20
N LEU A 76 -10.30 17.59 0.18
CA LEU A 76 -10.25 18.14 -1.18
C LEU A 76 -11.66 18.31 -1.78
N GLU A 77 -12.48 17.26 -1.70
CA GLU A 77 -13.84 17.26 -2.26
C GLU A 77 -14.75 18.30 -1.60
N ALA A 78 -14.63 18.52 -0.29
CA ALA A 78 -15.35 19.55 0.45
C ALA A 78 -15.03 20.98 -0.04
N ARG A 79 -13.90 21.16 -0.71
CA ARG A 79 -13.49 22.43 -1.34
C ARG A 79 -13.78 22.47 -2.86
N GLY A 80 -14.63 21.55 -3.35
CA GLY A 80 -15.08 21.53 -4.75
C GLY A 80 -14.19 20.74 -5.71
N PHE A 81 -13.16 20.03 -5.21
CA PHE A 81 -12.37 19.13 -6.04
C PHE A 81 -13.21 17.94 -6.50
N SER A 82 -13.11 17.57 -7.77
CA SER A 82 -13.74 16.37 -8.33
C SER A 82 -12.68 15.37 -8.75
N LEU A 83 -12.62 14.24 -8.05
CA LEU A 83 -11.72 13.16 -8.40
C LEU A 83 -11.95 12.68 -9.84
N ARG A 84 -13.22 12.51 -10.24
CA ARG A 84 -13.61 12.03 -11.57
C ARG A 84 -13.12 12.96 -12.70
N ASP A 85 -13.17 14.28 -12.47
CA ASP A 85 -12.91 15.24 -13.54
C ASP A 85 -11.42 15.65 -13.64
N LYS A 86 -10.69 15.49 -12.55
CA LYS A 86 -9.32 16.00 -12.42
C LYS A 86 -8.24 14.93 -12.42
N VAL A 87 -8.60 13.65 -12.18
CA VAL A 87 -7.64 12.55 -12.01
C VAL A 87 -7.91 11.47 -13.05
N SER A 88 -6.87 11.05 -13.76
CA SER A 88 -6.97 10.06 -14.83
C SER A 88 -6.88 8.62 -14.32
N TYR A 89 -6.07 8.39 -13.29
CA TYR A 89 -5.82 7.06 -12.71
C TYR A 89 -5.61 7.16 -11.21
N VAL A 90 -5.92 6.07 -10.52
CA VAL A 90 -5.54 5.88 -9.12
C VAL A 90 -4.73 4.59 -8.98
N ALA A 91 -3.79 4.58 -8.04
CA ALA A 91 -3.05 3.40 -7.64
C ALA A 91 -2.72 3.49 -6.15
N GLY A 92 -2.39 2.37 -5.52
CA GLY A 92 -1.93 2.39 -4.14
C GLY A 92 -0.91 1.28 -3.90
N HIS A 93 -0.02 1.46 -2.95
CA HIS A 93 0.99 0.47 -2.62
C HIS A 93 0.42 -0.54 -1.61
N SER A 94 0.30 -1.81 -2.00
CA SER A 94 -0.23 -2.88 -1.14
C SER A 94 -1.61 -2.54 -0.57
N LEU A 95 -1.75 -2.28 0.72
CA LEU A 95 -3.01 -1.84 1.33
C LEU A 95 -3.55 -0.55 0.69
N GLY A 96 -2.68 0.31 0.18
CA GLY A 96 -3.06 1.54 -0.52
C GLY A 96 -3.91 1.29 -1.77
N GLU A 97 -3.84 0.10 -2.39
CA GLU A 97 -4.75 -0.27 -3.49
C GLU A 97 -6.21 -0.31 -3.00
N TYR A 98 -6.47 -0.75 -1.76
CA TYR A 98 -7.81 -0.66 -1.14
C TYR A 98 -8.22 0.79 -0.89
N SER A 99 -7.29 1.66 -0.49
CA SER A 99 -7.55 3.09 -0.34
C SER A 99 -7.92 3.73 -1.68
N ALA A 100 -7.19 3.40 -2.76
CA ALA A 100 -7.49 3.83 -4.13
C ALA A 100 -8.88 3.36 -4.59
N LEU A 101 -9.24 2.13 -4.27
CA LEU A 101 -10.52 1.52 -4.61
C LEU A 101 -11.69 2.15 -3.84
N ALA A 102 -11.54 2.41 -2.55
CA ALA A 102 -12.53 3.12 -1.76
C ALA A 102 -12.69 4.58 -2.22
N ALA A 103 -11.58 5.26 -2.53
CA ALA A 103 -11.55 6.60 -3.09
C ALA A 103 -12.31 6.71 -4.42
N SER A 104 -12.17 5.69 -5.27
CA SER A 104 -12.85 5.62 -6.58
C SER A 104 -14.26 5.03 -6.55
N GLY A 105 -14.78 4.67 -5.37
CA GLY A 105 -16.15 4.21 -5.18
C GLY A 105 -16.39 2.73 -5.50
N PHE A 106 -15.35 1.92 -5.61
CA PHE A 106 -15.46 0.46 -5.80
C PHE A 106 -16.17 -0.22 -4.63
N VAL A 107 -15.83 0.15 -3.39
CA VAL A 107 -16.48 -0.27 -2.15
C VAL A 107 -16.75 0.94 -1.26
N SER A 108 -17.64 0.80 -0.29
CA SER A 108 -17.87 1.83 0.73
C SER A 108 -16.63 1.99 1.64
N VAL A 109 -16.52 3.14 2.32
CA VAL A 109 -15.47 3.39 3.33
C VAL A 109 -15.55 2.34 4.43
N ALA A 110 -16.77 2.06 4.92
CA ALA A 110 -17.04 1.07 5.95
C ALA A 110 -16.61 -0.35 5.54
N ASP A 111 -16.93 -0.78 4.31
CA ASP A 111 -16.53 -2.09 3.81
C ASP A 111 -15.02 -2.18 3.58
N ALA A 112 -14.39 -1.12 3.06
CA ALA A 112 -12.95 -1.06 2.91
C ALA A 112 -12.22 -1.17 4.27
N ALA A 113 -12.75 -0.52 5.31
CA ALA A 113 -12.21 -0.63 6.67
C ALA A 113 -12.28 -2.07 7.19
N ARG A 114 -13.44 -2.73 7.04
CA ARG A 114 -13.61 -4.14 7.43
C ARG A 114 -12.71 -5.08 6.62
N LEU A 115 -12.60 -4.86 5.31
CA LEU A 115 -11.70 -5.63 4.43
C LEU A 115 -10.24 -5.49 4.87
N LEU A 116 -9.78 -4.27 5.17
CA LEU A 116 -8.40 -4.04 5.61
C LEU A 116 -8.13 -4.58 7.01
N ARG A 117 -9.11 -4.52 7.92
CA ARG A 117 -9.03 -5.19 9.23
C ARG A 117 -8.91 -6.71 9.06
N THR A 118 -9.76 -7.29 8.23
CA THR A 118 -9.74 -8.73 7.91
C THR A 118 -8.41 -9.10 7.27
N ARG A 119 -7.93 -8.31 6.28
CA ARG A 119 -6.65 -8.51 5.61
C ARG A 119 -5.48 -8.47 6.59
N GLY A 120 -5.43 -7.47 7.45
CA GLY A 120 -4.38 -7.33 8.45
C GLY A 120 -4.35 -8.51 9.43
N ASN A 121 -5.51 -8.90 9.95
CA ASN A 121 -5.64 -10.07 10.84
C ASN A 121 -5.24 -11.37 10.15
N ALA A 122 -5.73 -11.60 8.93
CA ALA A 122 -5.43 -12.81 8.15
C ALA A 122 -3.93 -12.93 7.82
N MET A 123 -3.30 -11.82 7.40
CA MET A 123 -1.87 -11.80 7.10
C MET A 123 -1.02 -12.02 8.37
N GLN A 124 -1.46 -11.46 9.52
CA GLN A 124 -0.78 -11.65 10.79
C GLN A 124 -0.87 -13.10 11.29
N ALA A 125 -1.98 -13.78 11.02
CA ALA A 125 -2.22 -15.17 11.44
C ALA A 125 -1.69 -16.22 10.46
N ALA A 126 -1.32 -15.84 9.23
CA ALA A 126 -0.94 -16.77 8.18
C ALA A 126 0.34 -17.56 8.47
N VAL A 127 1.24 -17.00 9.28
CA VAL A 127 2.51 -17.62 9.67
C VAL A 127 2.71 -17.39 11.18
N PRO A 128 3.16 -18.40 11.94
CA PRO A 128 3.50 -18.22 13.34
C PRO A 128 4.53 -17.11 13.57
N PRO A 129 4.42 -16.35 14.67
CA PRO A 129 5.37 -15.29 14.96
C PRO A 129 6.82 -15.81 15.00
N GLY A 130 7.70 -15.10 14.28
CA GLY A 130 9.12 -15.42 14.21
C GLY A 130 9.53 -16.44 13.15
N GLU A 131 8.58 -17.06 12.43
CA GLU A 131 8.88 -18.00 11.33
C GLU A 131 9.00 -17.33 9.97
N GLY A 132 8.37 -16.16 9.80
CA GLY A 132 8.47 -15.34 8.59
C GLY A 132 9.34 -14.11 8.78
N ALA A 133 9.88 -13.58 7.69
CA ALA A 133 10.65 -12.34 7.69
C ALA A 133 10.56 -11.62 6.35
N MET A 134 10.98 -10.34 6.36
CA MET A 134 11.22 -9.53 5.16
C MET A 134 12.55 -8.79 5.30
N ALA A 135 13.19 -8.52 4.17
CA ALA A 135 14.39 -7.69 4.15
C ALA A 135 14.38 -6.73 2.94
N ALA A 136 14.84 -5.50 3.17
CA ALA A 136 15.07 -4.53 2.10
C ALA A 136 16.47 -4.71 1.53
N ILE A 137 16.56 -4.92 0.22
CA ILE A 137 17.80 -5.06 -0.54
C ILE A 137 17.98 -3.79 -1.38
N ILE A 138 19.12 -3.16 -1.26
CA ILE A 138 19.40 -1.88 -1.93
C ILE A 138 20.64 -2.03 -2.82
N GLY A 139 20.52 -1.63 -4.07
CA GLY A 139 21.64 -1.48 -4.99
C GLY A 139 22.02 -2.76 -5.75
N LEU A 140 21.09 -3.71 -5.87
CA LEU A 140 21.19 -4.85 -6.78
C LEU A 140 20.08 -4.82 -7.82
N GLU A 141 20.34 -5.42 -8.96
CA GLU A 141 19.33 -5.66 -9.99
C GLU A 141 18.37 -6.79 -9.56
N GLN A 142 17.13 -6.70 -10.05
CA GLN A 142 16.07 -7.64 -9.67
C GLN A 142 16.46 -9.11 -9.94
N ALA A 143 17.09 -9.40 -11.08
CA ALA A 143 17.49 -10.76 -11.46
C ALA A 143 18.50 -11.36 -10.46
N ASP A 144 19.43 -10.57 -9.93
CA ASP A 144 20.41 -11.01 -8.93
C ASP A 144 19.76 -11.31 -7.59
N VAL A 145 18.77 -10.48 -7.20
CA VAL A 145 17.99 -10.69 -5.96
C VAL A 145 17.09 -11.91 -6.09
N GLU A 146 16.45 -12.13 -7.24
CA GLU A 146 15.65 -13.34 -7.52
C GLU A 146 16.52 -14.61 -7.48
N ALA A 147 17.71 -14.57 -8.07
CA ALA A 147 18.66 -15.67 -8.01
C ALA A 147 19.11 -15.97 -6.56
N ALA A 148 19.41 -14.95 -5.76
CA ALA A 148 19.75 -15.11 -4.35
C ALA A 148 18.58 -15.70 -3.53
N CYS A 149 17.33 -15.29 -3.81
CA CYS A 149 16.13 -15.87 -3.18
C CYS A 149 15.98 -17.37 -3.55
N ALA A 150 16.16 -17.71 -4.82
CA ALA A 150 16.06 -19.09 -5.29
C ALA A 150 17.13 -19.99 -4.67
N GLU A 151 18.39 -19.52 -4.61
CA GLU A 151 19.51 -20.20 -3.96
C GLU A 151 19.26 -20.40 -2.46
N ALA A 152 18.78 -19.37 -1.78
CA ALA A 152 18.46 -19.42 -0.35
C ALA A 152 17.29 -20.38 -0.05
N ALA A 153 16.28 -20.43 -0.89
CA ALA A 153 15.16 -21.35 -0.76
C ALA A 153 15.59 -22.81 -0.89
N GLN A 154 16.50 -23.11 -1.82
CA GLN A 154 17.08 -24.44 -2.01
C GLN A 154 18.04 -24.83 -0.87
N GLY A 155 18.82 -23.89 -0.36
CA GLY A 155 19.77 -24.09 0.74
C GLY A 155 19.14 -24.16 2.13
N SER A 156 17.84 -23.84 2.26
CA SER A 156 17.11 -23.87 3.52
C SER A 156 16.32 -25.18 3.68
N ALA A 157 16.05 -25.55 4.94
CA ALA A 157 15.32 -26.80 5.22
C ALA A 157 13.87 -26.75 4.67
N ASN A 158 13.35 -27.91 4.24
CA ASN A 158 11.93 -28.14 3.92
C ASN A 158 11.31 -27.28 2.80
N GLY A 159 12.08 -26.91 1.77
CA GLY A 159 11.52 -26.14 0.65
C GLY A 159 11.05 -24.74 1.07
N ALA A 160 11.86 -24.07 1.87
CA ALA A 160 11.54 -22.76 2.41
C ALA A 160 11.29 -21.74 1.29
N VAL A 161 10.28 -20.89 1.50
CA VAL A 161 9.92 -19.81 0.56
C VAL A 161 10.84 -18.60 0.78
N CYS A 162 11.40 -18.06 -0.30
CA CYS A 162 11.98 -16.72 -0.35
C CYS A 162 11.73 -16.12 -1.73
N GLN A 163 11.15 -14.94 -1.82
CA GLN A 163 10.82 -14.31 -3.09
C GLN A 163 10.83 -12.78 -3.01
N VAL A 164 10.92 -12.09 -4.15
CA VAL A 164 10.79 -10.65 -4.21
C VAL A 164 9.32 -10.28 -4.00
N ALA A 165 9.06 -9.56 -2.91
CA ALA A 165 7.74 -9.11 -2.48
C ALA A 165 7.36 -7.73 -3.03
N ASN A 166 8.32 -6.80 -3.08
CA ASN A 166 8.11 -5.45 -3.60
C ASN A 166 9.27 -5.05 -4.53
N ASP A 167 8.94 -4.50 -5.68
CA ASP A 167 9.84 -3.73 -6.52
C ASP A 167 9.49 -2.24 -6.37
N ASN A 168 10.22 -1.56 -5.48
CA ASN A 168 9.97 -0.17 -5.15
C ASN A 168 10.73 0.83 -6.06
N GLY A 169 11.54 0.31 -6.99
CA GLY A 169 12.35 1.14 -7.87
C GLY A 169 13.53 1.82 -7.18
N GLY A 170 14.32 2.53 -7.96
CA GLY A 170 15.52 3.20 -7.46
C GLY A 170 16.54 2.26 -6.82
N GLY A 171 16.57 0.98 -7.25
CA GLY A 171 17.44 -0.05 -6.71
C GLY A 171 16.99 -0.58 -5.33
N GLN A 172 15.74 -0.36 -4.94
CA GLN A 172 15.16 -0.86 -3.69
C GLN A 172 14.18 -1.99 -3.97
N LEU A 173 14.54 -3.19 -3.58
CA LEU A 173 13.71 -4.39 -3.61
C LEU A 173 13.44 -4.87 -2.18
N VAL A 174 12.31 -5.52 -1.96
CA VAL A 174 12.00 -6.18 -0.69
C VAL A 174 11.82 -7.66 -0.94
N ILE A 175 12.52 -8.50 -0.18
CA ILE A 175 12.37 -9.95 -0.19
C ILE A 175 11.55 -10.40 1.01
N SER A 176 10.82 -11.50 0.86
CA SER A 176 9.87 -12.01 1.85
C SER A 176 9.79 -13.52 1.79
N GLY A 177 9.62 -14.16 2.96
CA GLY A 177 9.51 -15.61 3.03
C GLY A 177 9.78 -16.17 4.43
N ALA A 178 10.21 -17.43 4.46
CA ALA A 178 10.65 -18.07 5.70
C ALA A 178 11.89 -17.37 6.25
N LYS A 179 11.94 -17.15 7.57
CA LYS A 179 12.98 -16.34 8.21
C LYS A 179 14.39 -16.79 7.84
N SER A 180 14.68 -18.08 7.95
CA SER A 180 16.01 -18.62 7.62
C SER A 180 16.40 -18.41 6.16
N ALA A 181 15.44 -18.53 5.22
CA ALA A 181 15.69 -18.31 3.80
C ALA A 181 15.88 -16.82 3.48
N VAL A 182 15.12 -15.93 4.12
CA VAL A 182 15.29 -14.47 3.95
C VAL A 182 16.63 -14.01 4.51
N GLU A 183 17.05 -14.50 5.69
CA GLU A 183 18.35 -14.19 6.27
C GLU A 183 19.50 -14.67 5.36
N LEU A 184 19.41 -15.89 4.82
CA LEU A 184 20.39 -16.41 3.87
C LEU A 184 20.41 -15.58 2.57
N ALA A 185 19.23 -15.28 1.99
CA ALA A 185 19.14 -14.47 0.78
C ALA A 185 19.71 -13.06 0.98
N ALA A 186 19.49 -12.44 2.14
CA ALA A 186 20.05 -11.13 2.47
C ALA A 186 21.59 -11.18 2.53
N LYS A 187 22.16 -12.28 3.07
CA LYS A 187 23.61 -12.50 3.07
C LYS A 187 24.13 -12.70 1.63
N LEU A 188 23.51 -13.54 0.84
CA LEU A 188 23.88 -13.76 -0.57
C LEU A 188 23.78 -12.47 -1.39
N CYS A 189 22.76 -11.64 -1.18
CA CYS A 189 22.66 -10.33 -1.81
C CYS A 189 23.86 -9.42 -1.42
N THR A 190 24.30 -9.45 -0.17
CA THR A 190 25.47 -8.70 0.28
C THR A 190 26.74 -9.19 -0.41
N GLU A 191 26.94 -10.50 -0.50
CA GLU A 191 28.07 -11.12 -1.20
C GLU A 191 28.08 -10.80 -2.71
N LYS A 192 26.90 -10.65 -3.32
CA LYS A 192 26.72 -10.21 -4.72
C LYS A 192 26.87 -8.69 -4.91
N GLY A 193 27.13 -7.91 -3.87
CA GLY A 193 27.43 -6.48 -3.96
C GLY A 193 26.25 -5.57 -3.65
N ALA A 194 25.21 -6.03 -2.95
CA ALA A 194 24.17 -5.13 -2.43
C ALA A 194 24.79 -4.06 -1.52
N LYS A 195 24.42 -2.80 -1.74
CA LYS A 195 24.85 -1.68 -0.90
C LYS A 195 24.34 -1.82 0.54
N ARG A 196 23.14 -2.38 0.69
CA ARG A 196 22.52 -2.69 2.00
C ARG A 196 21.57 -3.86 1.86
N ALA A 197 21.53 -4.70 2.89
CA ALA A 197 20.52 -5.73 3.11
C ALA A 197 20.04 -5.60 4.56
N LEU A 198 18.83 -5.10 4.76
CA LEU A 198 18.31 -4.69 6.07
C LEU A 198 17.06 -5.52 6.38
N MET A 199 17.10 -6.29 7.48
CA MET A 199 15.91 -6.95 7.99
C MET A 199 14.86 -5.93 8.41
N LEU A 200 13.62 -6.12 8.00
CA LEU A 200 12.51 -5.24 8.31
C LEU A 200 11.81 -5.66 9.60
N GLN A 201 11.40 -4.68 10.40
CA GLN A 201 10.60 -4.88 11.61
C GLN A 201 9.13 -5.08 11.20
N VAL A 202 8.80 -6.27 10.71
CA VAL A 202 7.45 -6.65 10.28
C VAL A 202 6.98 -7.91 10.98
N SER A 203 5.67 -8.05 11.10
CA SER A 203 5.04 -9.15 11.84
C SER A 203 4.79 -10.41 11.01
N ALA A 204 4.92 -10.32 9.67
CA ALA A 204 4.64 -11.44 8.78
C ALA A 204 5.38 -11.28 7.43
N PRO A 205 5.58 -12.38 6.67
CA PRO A 205 6.25 -12.37 5.36
C PRO A 205 5.27 -11.99 4.25
N PHE A 206 4.86 -10.69 4.23
CA PHE A 206 3.89 -10.17 3.28
C PHE A 206 4.30 -10.39 1.83
N HIS A 207 3.31 -10.52 0.93
CA HIS A 207 3.51 -10.66 -0.52
C HIS A 207 4.40 -11.85 -0.89
N SER A 208 4.28 -12.95 -0.14
CA SER A 208 4.95 -14.22 -0.43
C SER A 208 3.93 -15.37 -0.47
N ALA A 209 4.33 -16.51 -1.02
CA ALA A 209 3.49 -17.71 -1.07
C ALA A 209 3.01 -18.18 0.31
N LEU A 210 3.71 -17.81 1.38
CA LEU A 210 3.31 -18.10 2.76
C LEU A 210 2.02 -17.36 3.19
N MET A 211 1.60 -16.34 2.43
CA MET A 211 0.35 -15.62 2.65
C MET A 211 -0.87 -16.30 2.00
N ALA A 212 -0.74 -17.49 1.41
CA ALA A 212 -1.85 -18.20 0.78
C ALA A 212 -3.09 -18.37 1.68
N PRO A 213 -2.97 -18.69 2.99
CA PRO A 213 -4.13 -18.74 3.87
C PRO A 213 -4.88 -17.40 3.97
N ALA A 214 -4.14 -16.29 4.01
CA ALA A 214 -4.74 -14.96 4.02
C ALA A 214 -5.44 -14.61 2.70
N ALA A 215 -4.93 -15.11 1.56
CA ALA A 215 -5.57 -14.91 0.26
C ALA A 215 -6.94 -15.58 0.18
N GLU A 216 -7.12 -16.76 0.77
CA GLU A 216 -8.43 -17.44 0.82
C GLU A 216 -9.43 -16.67 1.69
N ILE A 217 -9.02 -16.20 2.87
CA ILE A 217 -9.84 -15.34 3.72
C ILE A 217 -10.27 -14.07 2.98
N MET A 218 -9.36 -13.46 2.23
CA MET A 218 -9.67 -12.27 1.44
C MET A 218 -10.59 -12.56 0.27
N ARG A 219 -10.53 -13.73 -0.34
CA ARG A 219 -11.46 -14.17 -1.38
C ARG A 219 -12.90 -14.20 -0.84
N GLU A 220 -13.09 -14.80 0.33
CA GLU A 220 -14.39 -14.88 0.99
C GLU A 220 -14.89 -13.48 1.41
N ALA A 221 -14.02 -12.67 2.02
CA ALA A 221 -14.37 -11.33 2.45
C ALA A 221 -14.79 -10.42 1.27
N LEU A 222 -14.06 -10.48 0.14
CA LEU A 222 -14.39 -9.74 -1.07
C LEU A 222 -15.67 -10.24 -1.76
N ALA A 223 -16.01 -11.51 -1.62
CA ALA A 223 -17.29 -12.04 -2.11
C ALA A 223 -18.49 -11.49 -1.31
N GLY A 224 -18.29 -11.19 -0.04
CA GLY A 224 -19.34 -10.72 0.88
C GLY A 224 -19.66 -9.22 0.82
N VAL A 225 -18.92 -8.41 0.06
CA VAL A 225 -19.15 -6.97 -0.02
C VAL A 225 -19.75 -6.54 -1.35
N ALA A 226 -20.55 -5.46 -1.32
CA ALA A 226 -21.06 -4.85 -2.53
C ALA A 226 -19.96 -4.10 -3.28
N LYS A 227 -19.74 -4.44 -4.55
CA LYS A 227 -18.71 -3.87 -5.43
C LYS A 227 -19.36 -3.11 -6.58
N LYS A 228 -18.80 -1.97 -6.94
CA LYS A 228 -19.23 -1.15 -8.08
C LYS A 228 -18.02 -0.87 -8.98
N ALA A 229 -18.29 -0.61 -10.26
CA ALA A 229 -17.24 -0.09 -11.13
C ALA A 229 -16.69 1.22 -10.55
N PRO A 230 -15.37 1.34 -10.35
CA PRO A 230 -14.77 2.58 -9.87
C PRO A 230 -14.98 3.70 -10.88
N VAL A 231 -15.14 4.93 -10.39
CA VAL A 231 -15.36 6.11 -11.23
C VAL A 231 -14.11 6.53 -12.03
N ILE A 232 -12.97 5.98 -11.65
CA ILE A 232 -11.66 6.16 -12.30
C ILE A 232 -10.96 4.80 -12.32
N PRO A 233 -10.26 4.45 -13.44
CA PRO A 233 -9.50 3.21 -13.50
C PRO A 233 -8.43 3.10 -12.41
N VAL A 234 -8.35 1.92 -11.79
CA VAL A 234 -7.34 1.59 -10.78
C VAL A 234 -6.22 0.78 -11.42
N VAL A 235 -4.98 1.23 -11.27
CA VAL A 235 -3.80 0.48 -11.74
C VAL A 235 -3.38 -0.51 -10.66
N SER A 236 -3.46 -1.79 -11.00
CA SER A 236 -3.23 -2.88 -10.05
C SER A 236 -1.74 -3.13 -9.78
N ASN A 237 -1.41 -3.46 -8.52
CA ASN A 237 -0.04 -3.79 -8.10
C ASN A 237 0.58 -5.00 -8.81
N ILE A 238 -0.24 -5.97 -9.21
CA ILE A 238 0.26 -7.24 -9.76
C ILE A 238 0.27 -7.29 -11.28
N SER A 239 -0.65 -6.62 -11.95
CA SER A 239 -0.76 -6.63 -13.42
C SER A 239 -0.20 -5.39 -14.09
N VAL A 240 -0.07 -4.27 -13.34
CA VAL A 240 0.37 -2.96 -13.85
C VAL A 240 -0.52 -2.47 -15.00
N THR A 241 -1.79 -2.86 -14.99
CA THR A 241 -2.78 -2.44 -15.98
C THR A 241 -3.98 -1.82 -15.30
N PRO A 242 -4.54 -0.73 -15.86
CA PRO A 242 -5.75 -0.13 -15.34
C PRO A 242 -6.95 -1.05 -15.55
N THR A 243 -7.88 -1.04 -14.62
CA THR A 243 -9.15 -1.73 -14.75
C THR A 243 -10.25 -0.97 -14.00
N SER A 244 -11.48 -1.10 -14.51
CA SER A 244 -12.71 -0.65 -13.84
C SER A 244 -13.71 -1.81 -13.70
N ASP A 245 -13.32 -3.03 -14.05
CA ASP A 245 -14.16 -4.23 -13.91
C ASP A 245 -14.12 -4.72 -12.45
N PRO A 246 -15.28 -4.73 -11.74
CA PRO A 246 -15.32 -5.10 -10.33
C PRO A 246 -14.88 -6.54 -10.04
N ASP A 247 -15.17 -7.48 -10.92
CA ASP A 247 -14.80 -8.88 -10.71
C ASP A 247 -13.32 -9.11 -10.96
N GLU A 248 -12.76 -8.42 -11.95
CA GLU A 248 -11.32 -8.44 -12.19
C GLU A 248 -10.56 -7.79 -11.05
N ILE A 249 -11.02 -6.66 -10.52
CA ILE A 249 -10.43 -6.00 -9.35
C ILE A 249 -10.42 -6.97 -8.15
N ALA A 250 -11.56 -7.57 -7.83
CA ALA A 250 -11.65 -8.50 -6.71
C ALA A 250 -10.68 -9.69 -6.87
N ARG A 251 -10.58 -10.27 -8.06
CA ARG A 251 -9.64 -11.35 -8.37
C ARG A 251 -8.18 -10.91 -8.19
N ARG A 252 -7.83 -9.71 -8.68
CA ARG A 252 -6.48 -9.16 -8.56
C ARG A 252 -6.11 -8.84 -7.11
N LEU A 253 -7.05 -8.37 -6.29
CA LEU A 253 -6.82 -8.13 -4.86
C LEU A 253 -6.50 -9.43 -4.09
N VAL A 254 -7.15 -10.55 -4.43
CA VAL A 254 -6.82 -11.86 -3.87
C VAL A 254 -5.40 -12.26 -4.27
N GLN A 255 -5.04 -12.13 -5.54
CA GLN A 255 -3.70 -12.44 -6.04
C GLN A 255 -2.62 -11.52 -5.44
N GLN A 256 -2.95 -10.28 -5.13
CA GLN A 256 -2.04 -9.30 -4.53
C GLN A 256 -1.54 -9.75 -3.15
N VAL A 257 -2.32 -10.54 -2.39
CA VAL A 257 -1.94 -11.00 -1.04
C VAL A 257 -0.63 -11.80 -1.07
N THR A 258 -0.45 -12.63 -2.08
CA THR A 258 0.76 -13.46 -2.28
C THR A 258 1.69 -12.92 -3.37
N GLY A 259 1.23 -11.95 -4.16
CA GLY A 259 1.92 -11.45 -5.33
C GLY A 259 2.81 -10.25 -5.05
N ARG A 260 3.81 -10.05 -5.91
CA ARG A 260 4.73 -8.92 -5.87
C ARG A 260 3.99 -7.60 -6.09
N VAL A 261 4.30 -6.60 -5.28
CA VAL A 261 3.94 -5.20 -5.55
C VAL A 261 4.92 -4.64 -6.58
N ARG A 262 4.47 -4.44 -7.80
CA ARG A 262 5.25 -3.96 -8.96
C ARG A 262 5.21 -2.44 -9.04
N TRP A 263 5.66 -1.77 -7.97
CA TRP A 263 5.51 -0.32 -7.84
C TRP A 263 6.37 0.46 -8.83
N ARG A 264 7.61 0.03 -9.08
CA ARG A 264 8.46 0.63 -10.11
C ARG A 264 7.77 0.64 -11.47
N GLU A 265 7.28 -0.50 -11.89
CA GLU A 265 6.59 -0.65 -13.17
C GLU A 265 5.29 0.17 -13.22
N THR A 266 4.58 0.31 -12.08
CA THR A 266 3.38 1.18 -12.00
C THR A 266 3.73 2.64 -12.27
N VAL A 267 4.82 3.16 -11.69
CA VAL A 267 5.25 4.55 -11.92
C VAL A 267 5.77 4.74 -13.36
N GLU A 268 6.53 3.77 -13.89
CA GLU A 268 6.98 3.76 -15.28
C GLU A 268 5.78 3.77 -16.24
N TRP A 269 4.77 2.93 -15.97
CA TRP A 269 3.53 2.87 -16.74
C TRP A 269 2.80 4.21 -16.75
N PHE A 270 2.71 4.90 -15.61
CA PHE A 270 2.14 6.24 -15.53
C PHE A 270 2.82 7.20 -16.49
N GLY A 271 4.16 7.27 -16.48
CA GLY A 271 4.91 8.12 -17.39
C GLY A 271 4.67 7.80 -18.87
N GLN A 272 4.67 6.51 -19.22
CA GLN A 272 4.40 6.04 -20.58
C GLN A 272 2.96 6.33 -21.05
N ASN A 273 2.02 6.49 -20.12
CA ASN A 273 0.62 6.79 -20.42
C ASN A 273 0.25 8.27 -20.17
N GLY A 274 1.23 9.17 -20.24
CA GLY A 274 1.03 10.62 -20.27
C GLY A 274 0.72 11.27 -18.92
N VAL A 275 0.87 10.53 -17.81
CA VAL A 275 0.77 11.11 -16.47
C VAL A 275 2.03 11.94 -16.20
N SER A 276 1.83 13.22 -15.97
CA SER A 276 2.90 14.19 -15.71
C SER A 276 3.01 14.56 -14.22
N THR A 277 1.99 14.26 -13.42
CA THR A 277 1.97 14.59 -12.00
C THR A 277 1.35 13.47 -11.18
N LEU A 278 2.03 13.08 -10.10
CA LEU A 278 1.53 12.16 -9.09
C LEU A 278 1.30 12.91 -7.77
N TYR A 279 0.11 12.77 -7.19
CA TYR A 279 -0.16 13.21 -5.84
C TYR A 279 -0.28 12.00 -4.92
N GLU A 280 0.55 11.96 -3.88
CA GLU A 280 0.42 11.00 -2.79
C GLU A 280 -0.64 11.50 -1.80
N VAL A 281 -1.75 10.78 -1.69
CA VAL A 281 -2.91 11.15 -0.87
C VAL A 281 -2.96 10.28 0.37
N GLY A 282 -2.66 10.88 1.53
CA GLY A 282 -2.57 10.19 2.81
C GLY A 282 -1.31 10.52 3.59
N ALA A 283 -0.96 9.68 4.55
CA ALA A 283 0.15 9.91 5.46
C ALA A 283 1.52 9.75 4.78
N GLY A 284 2.43 10.67 5.08
CA GLY A 284 3.81 10.61 4.63
C GLY A 284 4.06 11.07 3.19
N LYS A 285 5.27 10.78 2.69
CA LYS A 285 5.74 11.16 1.33
C LYS A 285 6.62 10.06 0.72
N VAL A 286 6.35 8.82 1.09
CA VAL A 286 7.15 7.66 0.68
C VAL A 286 7.02 7.42 -0.81
N LEU A 287 5.79 7.37 -1.33
CA LEU A 287 5.53 7.11 -2.76
C LEU A 287 6.01 8.26 -3.63
N SER A 288 5.88 9.51 -3.17
CA SER A 288 6.44 10.69 -3.83
C SER A 288 7.97 10.60 -3.93
N GLY A 289 8.63 10.13 -2.88
CA GLY A 289 10.08 9.90 -2.87
C GLY A 289 10.52 8.76 -3.80
N LEU A 290 9.73 7.69 -3.87
CA LEU A 290 9.95 6.58 -4.80
C LEU A 290 9.76 7.02 -6.25
N ALA A 291 8.66 7.71 -6.55
CA ALA A 291 8.35 8.17 -7.90
C ALA A 291 9.45 9.05 -8.50
N ARG A 292 10.00 10.00 -7.72
CA ARG A 292 11.14 10.84 -8.16
C ARG A 292 12.40 10.05 -8.50
N ARG A 293 12.61 8.91 -7.84
CA ARG A 293 13.77 8.03 -8.12
C ARG A 293 13.55 7.15 -9.33
N ILE A 294 12.29 6.79 -9.61
CA ILE A 294 11.90 5.94 -10.75
C ILE A 294 11.82 6.77 -12.03
N ASN A 295 11.12 7.89 -11.99
CA ASN A 295 10.92 8.75 -13.15
C ASN A 295 10.98 10.23 -12.74
N ARG A 296 12.04 10.93 -13.15
CA ARG A 296 12.29 12.33 -12.79
C ARG A 296 11.43 13.33 -13.59
N ASP A 297 10.81 12.87 -14.66
CA ASP A 297 9.96 13.71 -15.52
C ASP A 297 8.54 13.83 -14.95
N ILE A 298 8.17 13.01 -13.96
CA ILE A 298 6.90 13.08 -13.26
C ILE A 298 7.03 14.00 -12.04
N ALA A 299 6.27 15.09 -12.05
CA ALA A 299 6.14 15.96 -10.88
C ALA A 299 5.41 15.22 -9.75
N THR A 300 5.77 15.51 -8.49
CA THR A 300 5.12 14.87 -7.34
C THR A 300 4.62 15.90 -6.35
N GLY A 301 3.40 15.69 -5.84
CA GLY A 301 2.80 16.40 -4.71
C GLY A 301 2.39 15.44 -3.62
N ALA A 302 2.01 15.99 -2.46
CA ALA A 302 1.45 15.23 -1.35
C ALA A 302 0.21 15.92 -0.79
N VAL A 303 -0.73 15.14 -0.27
CA VAL A 303 -1.98 15.60 0.36
C VAL A 303 -2.22 14.76 1.60
N GLY A 304 -1.56 15.09 2.69
CA GLY A 304 -1.64 14.36 3.96
C GLY A 304 -1.90 15.28 5.16
N THR A 305 -1.87 16.61 4.94
CA THR A 305 -2.12 17.61 5.96
C THR A 305 -3.09 18.69 5.45
N ALA A 306 -3.68 19.47 6.36
CA ALA A 306 -4.59 20.57 5.99
C ALA A 306 -3.91 21.61 5.08
N ALA A 307 -2.65 21.93 5.35
CA ALA A 307 -1.86 22.84 4.50
C ALA A 307 -1.61 22.27 3.09
N GLU A 308 -1.37 20.97 2.99
CA GLU A 308 -1.17 20.30 1.70
C GLU A 308 -2.46 20.17 0.89
N VAL A 309 -3.62 20.07 1.54
CA VAL A 309 -4.94 20.16 0.87
C VAL A 309 -5.09 21.50 0.16
N GLU A 310 -4.83 22.63 0.85
CA GLU A 310 -4.93 23.96 0.25
C GLU A 310 -3.92 24.15 -0.88
N ALA A 311 -2.68 23.65 -0.71
CA ALA A 311 -1.66 23.72 -1.76
C ALA A 311 -2.03 22.90 -3.00
N ALA A 312 -2.59 21.71 -2.81
CA ALA A 312 -3.02 20.85 -3.90
C ALA A 312 -4.21 21.45 -4.66
N LEU A 313 -5.18 22.07 -3.96
CA LEU A 313 -6.30 22.77 -4.58
C LEU A 313 -5.82 23.92 -5.46
N ALA A 314 -4.87 24.72 -4.98
CA ALA A 314 -4.30 25.83 -5.75
C ALA A 314 -3.56 25.32 -7.02
N ALA A 315 -2.97 24.14 -6.99
CA ALA A 315 -2.23 23.57 -8.11
C ALA A 315 -3.11 22.79 -9.12
N LEU A 316 -4.20 22.18 -8.63
CA LEU A 316 -5.12 21.35 -9.44
C LEU A 316 -6.29 22.15 -10.03
N GLY A 317 -6.52 23.34 -9.50
CA GLY A 317 -7.39 24.44 -10.02
C GLY A 317 -8.77 24.08 -10.40
#